data_1c091b739e96d90b29997b141c62da29
#
_entry.id   1c091b739e96d90b29997b141c62da29
#
_cell.length_a   1.000
_cell.length_b   1.000
_cell.length_c   1.000
_cell.angle_alpha   90.00
_cell.angle_beta   90.00
_cell.angle_gamma   90.00
#
_symmetry.space_group_name_H-M   'P 1'
#
loop_
_entity.id
_entity.type
_entity.pdbx_description
1 polymer ?
#
loop_
_entity_poly.entity_id
_entity_poly.type
_entity_poly.pdbx_seq_one_letter_code
_entity_poly.pdbx_strand_id
1 'polypeptide(L)'
;MSQPQVIPLYRQDDSHPQARVCAACEVRRSALFGALDEAGLDRIHSHIASLTVPPGETIYQRGEMGAAVYTVRSGVVRFERVTERGDRRIVRLAGPGDLIGQESMVRRVHGDDAVACTDVELCRIPCHLLTDMSAREPALLHELMSRWQNALDAAETWVTDLTTGPARRRVLRLLLKLGDYADTQGEIWLPSRDEMGAMLDMSVETASRLISALRRDGVLQTPGLRTVRVEREVLLGILAVEDN
;
A
#
# COMPACT_ATOMS: atom_id res chain seq x y z
N MET A 1 -24.65 -0.59 -37.41
CA MET A 1 -23.85 -1.02 -36.24
C MET A 1 -22.93 0.15 -35.90
N SER A 2 -23.35 1.01 -34.96
CA SER A 2 -22.56 2.17 -34.54
C SER A 2 -21.44 1.68 -33.60
N GLN A 3 -20.21 2.05 -33.94
CA GLN A 3 -19.05 1.80 -33.04
C GLN A 3 -19.24 2.59 -31.74
N PRO A 4 -18.90 2.02 -30.60
CA PRO A 4 -18.92 2.77 -29.33
C PRO A 4 -17.88 3.89 -29.45
N GLN A 5 -18.36 5.13 -29.36
CA GLN A 5 -17.50 6.32 -29.23
C GLN A 5 -16.76 6.22 -27.91
N VAL A 6 -15.44 6.00 -27.96
CA VAL A 6 -14.56 6.12 -26.79
C VAL A 6 -14.55 7.61 -26.43
N ILE A 7 -15.34 8.00 -25.43
CA ILE A 7 -15.31 9.34 -24.87
C ILE A 7 -13.98 9.43 -24.11
N PRO A 8 -13.07 10.35 -24.47
CA PRO A 8 -11.85 10.54 -23.70
C PRO A 8 -12.24 10.96 -22.28
N LEU A 9 -11.69 10.28 -21.27
CA LEU A 9 -11.95 10.47 -19.85
C LEU A 9 -11.51 11.86 -19.33
N TYR A 10 -11.10 12.78 -20.21
CA TYR A 10 -10.67 14.15 -19.92
C TYR A 10 -11.11 15.13 -20.98
N ARG A 11 -11.73 16.22 -20.57
CA ARG A 11 -11.70 17.47 -21.31
C ARG A 11 -10.32 18.11 -21.08
N GLN A 12 -9.65 18.50 -22.17
CA GLN A 12 -8.33 19.17 -22.12
C GLN A 12 -8.36 20.57 -21.44
N ASP A 13 -9.48 20.96 -20.87
CA ASP A 13 -9.74 22.31 -20.34
C ASP A 13 -9.89 22.36 -18.82
N ASP A 14 -9.44 21.32 -18.09
CA ASP A 14 -9.45 21.29 -16.64
C ASP A 14 -8.40 22.25 -16.07
N SER A 15 -8.87 23.42 -15.67
CA SER A 15 -8.04 24.49 -15.10
C SER A 15 -7.48 24.14 -13.72
N HIS A 16 -8.00 23.09 -13.05
CA HIS A 16 -7.55 22.71 -11.69
C HIS A 16 -6.28 21.86 -11.73
N PRO A 17 -5.20 22.23 -10.99
CA PRO A 17 -3.94 21.47 -10.99
C PRO A 17 -4.12 19.99 -10.62
N GLN A 18 -5.04 19.66 -9.72
CA GLN A 18 -5.32 18.28 -9.29
C GLN A 18 -5.96 17.43 -10.40
N ALA A 19 -6.74 18.03 -11.30
CA ALA A 19 -7.29 17.32 -12.45
C ALA A 19 -6.17 16.77 -13.34
N ARG A 20 -5.10 17.55 -13.56
CA ARG A 20 -3.91 17.08 -14.32
C ARG A 20 -3.19 15.94 -13.62
N VAL A 21 -3.08 16.03 -12.28
CA VAL A 21 -2.48 14.95 -11.47
C VAL A 21 -3.31 13.68 -11.56
N CYS A 22 -4.64 13.79 -11.49
CA CYS A 22 -5.54 12.64 -11.66
C CYS A 22 -5.48 12.07 -13.09
N ALA A 23 -5.31 12.94 -14.10
CA ALA A 23 -5.16 12.51 -15.50
C ALA A 23 -3.96 11.59 -15.72
N ALA A 24 -2.83 11.97 -15.15
CA ALA A 24 -1.57 11.23 -15.27
C ALA A 24 -1.44 10.07 -14.27
N CYS A 25 -2.45 9.84 -13.42
CA CYS A 25 -2.35 8.88 -12.32
C CYS A 25 -2.53 7.43 -12.81
N GLU A 26 -1.49 6.63 -12.74
CA GLU A 26 -1.47 5.23 -13.15
C GLU A 26 -2.46 4.36 -12.35
N VAL A 27 -2.61 4.66 -11.05
CA VAL A 27 -3.49 3.89 -10.15
C VAL A 27 -4.95 4.37 -10.18
N ARG A 28 -5.31 5.35 -11.01
CA ARG A 28 -6.65 5.94 -11.02
C ARG A 28 -7.76 4.90 -11.17
N ARG A 29 -7.59 3.95 -12.11
CA ARG A 29 -8.61 2.94 -12.40
C ARG A 29 -8.76 1.91 -11.28
N SER A 30 -7.68 1.66 -10.56
CA SER A 30 -7.64 0.75 -9.40
C SER A 30 -7.85 1.49 -8.07
N ALA A 31 -7.84 2.83 -8.05
CA ALA A 31 -8.08 3.64 -6.88
C ALA A 31 -9.58 3.81 -6.60
N LEU A 32 -9.91 4.29 -5.40
CA LEU A 32 -11.28 4.51 -4.93
C LEU A 32 -12.17 5.23 -5.95
N PHE A 33 -11.62 6.22 -6.64
CA PHE A 33 -12.37 7.05 -7.60
C PHE A 33 -12.50 6.45 -9.00
N GLY A 34 -11.98 5.26 -9.24
CA GLY A 34 -12.23 4.50 -10.46
C GLY A 34 -13.70 4.16 -10.67
N ALA A 35 -14.50 4.16 -9.59
CA ALA A 35 -15.95 3.93 -9.61
C ALA A 35 -16.79 5.19 -9.97
N LEU A 36 -16.16 6.38 -10.05
CA LEU A 36 -16.86 7.63 -10.36
C LEU A 36 -16.86 7.95 -11.85
N ASP A 37 -17.96 8.54 -12.30
CA ASP A 37 -18.03 9.18 -13.60
C ASP A 37 -17.28 10.54 -13.64
N GLU A 38 -17.17 11.15 -14.81
CA GLU A 38 -16.48 12.45 -14.97
C GLU A 38 -17.08 13.54 -14.08
N ALA A 39 -18.41 13.64 -14.00
CA ALA A 39 -19.07 14.65 -13.18
C ALA A 39 -18.80 14.45 -11.68
N GLY A 40 -18.69 13.20 -11.23
CA GLY A 40 -18.25 12.84 -9.87
C GLY A 40 -16.82 13.27 -9.60
N LEU A 41 -15.91 13.03 -10.54
CA LEU A 41 -14.51 13.41 -10.44
C LEU A 41 -14.31 14.94 -10.41
N ASP A 42 -15.00 15.69 -11.25
CA ASP A 42 -14.92 17.16 -11.26
C ASP A 42 -15.33 17.79 -9.93
N ARG A 43 -16.31 17.20 -9.26
CA ARG A 43 -16.74 17.64 -7.94
C ARG A 43 -15.68 17.46 -6.85
N ILE A 44 -14.76 16.53 -7.02
CA ILE A 44 -13.77 16.21 -5.99
C ILE A 44 -12.38 16.81 -6.24
N HIS A 45 -12.03 17.15 -7.48
CA HIS A 45 -10.71 17.66 -7.81
C HIS A 45 -10.26 18.85 -6.96
N SER A 46 -11.17 19.78 -6.68
CA SER A 46 -10.89 20.95 -5.84
C SER A 46 -10.71 20.65 -4.35
N HIS A 47 -11.07 19.44 -3.91
CA HIS A 47 -11.02 19.03 -2.51
C HIS A 47 -9.91 18.02 -2.21
N ILE A 48 -9.30 17.45 -3.25
CA ILE A 48 -8.19 16.50 -3.12
C ILE A 48 -6.87 17.25 -3.17
N ALA A 49 -6.00 16.96 -2.21
CA ALA A 49 -4.63 17.46 -2.20
C ALA A 49 -3.64 16.32 -2.49
N SER A 50 -2.63 16.61 -3.31
CA SER A 50 -1.47 15.73 -3.49
C SER A 50 -0.45 16.01 -2.39
N LEU A 51 0.08 14.94 -1.79
CA LEU A 51 1.13 14.98 -0.79
C LEU A 51 2.28 14.09 -1.23
N THR A 52 3.50 14.53 -0.95
CA THR A 52 4.71 13.70 -1.08
C THR A 52 5.33 13.54 0.30
N VAL A 53 5.62 12.32 0.68
CA VAL A 53 6.17 11.97 2.00
C VAL A 53 7.47 11.20 1.78
N PRO A 54 8.62 11.72 2.24
CA PRO A 54 9.90 11.05 2.08
C PRO A 54 10.04 9.82 2.98
N PRO A 55 10.99 8.92 2.66
CA PRO A 55 11.22 7.70 3.43
C PRO A 55 11.50 7.98 4.91
N GLY A 56 10.83 7.23 5.78
CA GLY A 56 10.96 7.33 7.24
C GLY A 56 10.05 8.37 7.89
N GLU A 57 9.41 9.24 7.12
CA GLU A 57 8.46 10.22 7.67
C GLU A 57 7.08 9.62 7.94
N THR A 58 6.42 10.17 8.95
CA THR A 58 5.09 9.73 9.40
C THR A 58 4.01 10.47 8.63
N ILE A 59 3.05 9.74 8.08
CA ILE A 59 1.87 10.28 7.40
C ILE A 59 0.80 10.70 8.42
N TYR A 60 0.59 9.84 9.43
CA TYR A 60 -0.25 10.10 10.60
C TYR A 60 0.14 9.19 11.76
N GLN A 61 -0.18 9.58 12.98
CA GLN A 61 0.16 8.85 14.19
C GLN A 61 -1.06 8.18 14.83
N ARG A 62 -0.82 7.06 15.50
CA ARG A 62 -1.82 6.38 16.30
C ARG A 62 -2.40 7.31 17.36
N GLY A 63 -3.74 7.30 17.48
CA GLY A 63 -4.46 8.15 18.44
C GLY A 63 -4.72 9.57 17.95
N GLU A 64 -4.11 10.01 16.85
CA GLU A 64 -4.44 11.30 16.24
C GLU A 64 -5.85 11.28 15.63
N MET A 65 -6.47 12.47 15.66
CA MET A 65 -7.77 12.68 15.00
C MET A 65 -7.61 12.66 13.49
N GLY A 66 -8.21 11.66 12.84
CA GLY A 66 -8.24 11.56 11.39
C GLY A 66 -9.34 12.42 10.79
N ALA A 67 -8.97 13.31 9.87
CA ALA A 67 -9.89 14.14 9.11
C ALA A 67 -9.93 13.80 7.61
N ALA A 68 -9.07 12.88 7.18
CA ALA A 68 -8.92 12.47 5.79
C ALA A 68 -8.59 10.98 5.68
N VAL A 69 -8.88 10.43 4.53
CA VAL A 69 -8.33 9.17 4.03
C VAL A 69 -7.33 9.49 2.91
N TYR A 70 -6.47 8.53 2.60
CA TYR A 70 -5.43 8.74 1.60
C TYR A 70 -5.41 7.55 0.64
N THR A 71 -5.33 7.83 -0.67
CA THR A 71 -4.97 6.82 -1.67
C THR A 71 -3.47 6.90 -1.93
N VAL A 72 -2.78 5.77 -1.80
CA VAL A 72 -1.37 5.65 -2.18
C VAL A 72 -1.29 5.66 -3.70
N ARG A 73 -0.57 6.63 -4.28
CA ARG A 73 -0.33 6.72 -5.73
C ARG A 73 0.93 5.99 -6.13
N SER A 74 2.00 6.17 -5.36
CA SER A 74 3.27 5.48 -5.54
C SER A 74 3.96 5.27 -4.19
N GLY A 75 4.91 4.35 -4.16
CA GLY A 75 5.68 4.02 -2.97
C GLY A 75 5.00 3.02 -2.04
N VAL A 76 5.63 2.76 -0.90
CA VAL A 76 5.22 1.77 0.09
C VAL A 76 5.07 2.43 1.45
N VAL A 77 3.96 2.17 2.12
CA VAL A 77 3.65 2.61 3.49
C VAL A 77 3.61 1.41 4.41
N ARG A 78 4.22 1.50 5.59
CA ARG A 78 4.10 0.51 6.67
C ARG A 78 3.24 1.04 7.80
N PHE A 79 2.55 0.13 8.48
CA PHE A 79 1.76 0.43 9.67
C PHE A 79 2.42 -0.17 10.88
N GLU A 80 2.68 0.67 11.87
CA GLU A 80 3.43 0.31 13.08
C GLU A 80 2.56 0.38 14.32
N ARG A 81 2.83 -0.55 15.23
CA ARG A 81 2.31 -0.54 16.61
C ARG A 81 3.44 -0.80 17.58
N VAL A 82 3.39 -0.14 18.71
CA VAL A 82 4.23 -0.48 19.86
C VAL A 82 3.39 -1.36 20.78
N THR A 83 3.94 -2.52 21.18
CA THR A 83 3.32 -3.42 22.14
C THR A 83 3.43 -2.84 23.56
N GLU A 84 2.71 -3.44 24.53
CA GLU A 84 2.82 -3.06 25.93
C GLU A 84 4.25 -3.23 26.51
N ARG A 85 5.05 -4.09 25.89
CA ARG A 85 6.46 -4.31 26.26
C ARG A 85 7.44 -3.34 25.63
N GLY A 86 6.94 -2.42 24.78
CA GLY A 86 7.75 -1.47 24.03
C GLY A 86 8.31 -1.99 22.70
N ASP A 87 8.00 -3.23 22.31
CA ASP A 87 8.46 -3.78 21.04
C ASP A 87 7.70 -3.17 19.88
N ARG A 88 8.42 -2.71 18.85
CA ARG A 88 7.83 -2.24 17.59
C ARG A 88 7.40 -3.43 16.73
N ARG A 89 6.17 -3.40 16.26
CA ARG A 89 5.62 -4.37 15.31
C ARG A 89 5.14 -3.66 14.06
N ILE A 90 5.47 -4.20 12.89
CA ILE A 90 4.90 -3.78 11.62
C ILE A 90 3.80 -4.78 11.29
N VAL A 91 2.58 -4.30 11.22
CA VAL A 91 1.38 -5.15 11.16
C VAL A 91 0.74 -5.19 9.78
N ARG A 92 1.13 -4.28 8.89
CA ARG A 92 0.59 -4.21 7.53
C ARG A 92 1.50 -3.34 6.64
N LEU A 93 1.43 -3.56 5.32
CA LEU A 93 1.93 -2.66 4.30
C LEU A 93 0.77 -2.19 3.41
N ALA A 94 0.95 -1.05 2.78
CA ALA A 94 0.12 -0.55 1.71
C ALA A 94 0.98 -0.03 0.56
N GLY A 95 0.50 -0.19 -0.66
CA GLY A 95 1.17 0.23 -1.88
C GLY A 95 0.22 0.93 -2.86
N PRO A 96 0.64 1.12 -4.12
CA PRO A 96 -0.14 1.84 -5.12
C PRO A 96 -1.56 1.29 -5.29
N GLY A 97 -2.56 2.17 -5.22
CA GLY A 97 -3.98 1.84 -5.29
C GLY A 97 -4.66 1.60 -3.95
N ASP A 98 -3.89 1.34 -2.88
CA ASP A 98 -4.46 1.10 -1.55
C ASP A 98 -5.03 2.39 -0.93
N LEU A 99 -6.11 2.20 -0.16
CA LEU A 99 -6.70 3.24 0.67
C LEU A 99 -6.20 3.08 2.10
N ILE A 100 -5.74 4.16 2.72
CA ILE A 100 -5.26 4.19 4.09
C ILE A 100 -5.95 5.29 4.91
N GLY A 101 -6.01 5.12 6.23
CA GLY A 101 -6.69 6.06 7.12
C GLY A 101 -8.23 5.98 7.07
N GLN A 102 -8.80 4.96 6.42
CA GLN A 102 -10.25 4.79 6.28
C GLN A 102 -10.98 4.63 7.63
N GLU A 103 -10.30 4.19 8.67
CA GLU A 103 -10.83 4.12 10.04
C GLU A 103 -11.31 5.49 10.56
N SER A 104 -10.73 6.57 10.04
CA SER A 104 -11.12 7.95 10.38
C SER A 104 -12.57 8.27 10.01
N MET A 105 -13.14 7.58 9.03
CA MET A 105 -14.54 7.71 8.64
C MET A 105 -15.51 7.20 9.74
N VAL A 106 -15.06 6.26 10.57
CA VAL A 106 -15.89 5.60 11.61
C VAL A 106 -15.44 5.98 13.01
N ARG A 107 -14.16 5.81 13.33
CA ARG A 107 -13.63 5.96 14.69
C ARG A 107 -13.07 7.35 14.99
N ARG A 108 -12.84 8.16 13.98
CA ARG A 108 -12.21 9.49 14.03
C ARG A 108 -10.78 9.52 14.57
N VAL A 109 -10.20 8.41 14.95
CA VAL A 109 -8.81 8.30 15.40
C VAL A 109 -8.09 7.19 14.65
N HIS A 110 -6.80 7.42 14.36
CA HIS A 110 -5.96 6.42 13.72
C HIS A 110 -5.61 5.29 14.67
N GLY A 111 -5.66 4.05 14.17
CA GLY A 111 -5.36 2.84 14.95
C GLY A 111 -3.88 2.48 14.99
N ASP A 112 -3.10 2.97 14.03
CA ASP A 112 -1.69 2.67 13.81
C ASP A 112 -0.92 3.94 13.42
N ASP A 113 0.40 3.92 13.58
CA ASP A 113 1.28 4.88 12.92
C ASP A 113 1.45 4.45 11.46
N ALA A 114 1.26 5.37 10.52
CA ALA A 114 1.54 5.13 9.10
C ALA A 114 2.82 5.86 8.70
N VAL A 115 3.83 5.10 8.24
CA VAL A 115 5.18 5.61 7.95
C VAL A 115 5.58 5.24 6.54
N ALA A 116 6.15 6.20 5.80
CA ALA A 116 6.66 5.98 4.46
C ALA A 116 7.92 5.09 4.46
N CYS A 117 7.95 4.06 3.63
CA CYS A 117 9.11 3.18 3.45
C CYS A 117 10.02 3.64 2.31
N THR A 118 9.43 4.23 1.29
CA THR A 118 10.06 4.83 0.11
C THR A 118 9.56 6.26 -0.03
N ASP A 119 9.91 6.97 -1.09
CA ASP A 119 9.18 8.17 -1.48
C ASP A 119 7.74 7.78 -1.79
N VAL A 120 6.78 8.38 -1.07
CA VAL A 120 5.35 8.05 -1.18
C VAL A 120 4.58 9.25 -1.69
N GLU A 121 3.82 9.05 -2.75
CA GLU A 121 2.85 10.03 -3.21
C GLU A 121 1.43 9.62 -2.80
N LEU A 122 0.69 10.55 -2.24
CA LEU A 122 -0.66 10.34 -1.70
C LEU A 122 -1.65 11.33 -2.31
N CYS A 123 -2.89 10.87 -2.52
CA CYS A 123 -4.06 11.74 -2.65
C CYS A 123 -4.75 11.81 -1.29
N ARG A 124 -4.78 13.00 -0.69
CA ARG A 124 -5.50 13.27 0.56
C ARG A 124 -6.93 13.65 0.26
N ILE A 125 -7.87 12.91 0.83
CA ILE A 125 -9.31 13.02 0.59
C ILE A 125 -10.00 13.30 1.93
N PRO A 126 -10.66 14.47 2.11
CA PRO A 126 -11.37 14.76 3.35
C PRO A 126 -12.49 13.74 3.63
N CYS A 127 -12.59 13.26 4.89
CA CYS A 127 -13.61 12.27 5.28
C CYS A 127 -15.04 12.75 5.01
N HIS A 128 -15.35 14.05 5.26
CA HIS A 128 -16.69 14.59 5.03
C HIS A 128 -17.10 14.49 3.55
N LEU A 129 -16.16 14.72 2.63
CA LEU A 129 -16.40 14.58 1.19
C LEU A 129 -16.81 13.15 0.83
N LEU A 130 -16.05 12.16 1.32
CA LEU A 130 -16.39 10.75 1.07
C LEU A 130 -17.72 10.34 1.70
N THR A 131 -18.02 10.82 2.90
CA THR A 131 -19.29 10.57 3.57
C THR A 131 -20.47 11.13 2.75
N ASP A 132 -20.36 12.36 2.30
CA ASP A 132 -21.40 13.03 1.51
C ASP A 132 -21.58 12.36 0.13
N MET A 133 -20.48 11.96 -0.49
CA MET A 133 -20.52 11.28 -1.79
C MET A 133 -21.06 9.85 -1.68
N SER A 134 -20.62 9.07 -0.70
CA SER A 134 -21.06 7.68 -0.52
C SER A 134 -22.57 7.59 -0.19
N ALA A 135 -23.15 8.65 0.39
CA ALA A 135 -24.59 8.74 0.60
C ALA A 135 -25.40 8.94 -0.70
N ARG A 136 -24.77 9.48 -1.76
CA ARG A 136 -25.40 9.78 -3.05
C ARG A 136 -25.04 8.79 -4.14
N GLU A 137 -23.89 8.15 -4.02
CA GLU A 137 -23.29 7.26 -5.01
C GLU A 137 -23.10 5.84 -4.41
N PRO A 138 -24.09 4.96 -4.51
CA PRO A 138 -24.01 3.61 -3.94
C PRO A 138 -22.80 2.79 -4.44
N ALA A 139 -22.35 3.03 -5.67
CA ALA A 139 -21.15 2.39 -6.23
C ALA A 139 -19.87 2.77 -5.45
N LEU A 140 -19.76 4.03 -5.00
CA LEU A 140 -18.64 4.48 -4.18
C LEU A 140 -18.65 3.82 -2.78
N LEU A 141 -19.85 3.69 -2.18
CA LEU A 141 -19.99 2.99 -0.91
C LEU A 141 -19.57 1.52 -1.04
N HIS A 142 -20.01 0.86 -2.10
CA HIS A 142 -19.62 -0.53 -2.37
C HIS A 142 -18.12 -0.67 -2.53
N GLU A 143 -17.48 0.24 -3.26
CA GLU A 143 -16.02 0.27 -3.44
C GLU A 143 -15.28 0.49 -2.12
N LEU A 144 -15.75 1.39 -1.26
CA LEU A 144 -15.20 1.59 0.09
C LEU A 144 -15.28 0.32 0.94
N MET A 145 -16.41 -0.38 0.92
CA MET A 145 -16.58 -1.64 1.65
C MET A 145 -15.67 -2.73 1.10
N SER A 146 -15.54 -2.84 -0.23
CA SER A 146 -14.64 -3.79 -0.88
C SER A 146 -13.17 -3.56 -0.46
N ARG A 147 -12.74 -2.29 -0.42
CA ARG A 147 -11.38 -1.94 0.05
C ARG A 147 -11.17 -2.26 1.52
N TRP A 148 -12.19 -2.10 2.32
CA TRP A 148 -12.14 -2.50 3.73
C TRP A 148 -12.00 -4.00 3.89
N GLN A 149 -12.76 -4.77 3.10
CA GLN A 149 -12.64 -6.22 3.07
C GLN A 149 -11.24 -6.65 2.63
N ASN A 150 -10.72 -6.08 1.55
CA ASN A 150 -9.35 -6.37 1.07
C ASN A 150 -8.29 -6.07 2.14
N ALA A 151 -8.46 -4.98 2.91
CA ALA A 151 -7.55 -4.67 4.01
C ALA A 151 -7.62 -5.68 5.16
N LEU A 152 -8.82 -6.22 5.44
CA LEU A 152 -9.00 -7.29 6.42
C LEU A 152 -8.36 -8.59 5.92
N ASP A 153 -8.63 -9.02 4.69
CA ASP A 153 -8.05 -10.21 4.09
C ASP A 153 -6.50 -10.14 4.07
N ALA A 154 -5.96 -8.96 3.76
CA ALA A 154 -4.53 -8.72 3.82
C ALA A 154 -3.97 -8.85 5.24
N ALA A 155 -4.71 -8.40 6.27
CA ALA A 155 -4.30 -8.54 7.66
C ALA A 155 -4.35 -10.01 8.12
N GLU A 156 -5.36 -10.77 7.71
CA GLU A 156 -5.46 -12.21 8.00
C GLU A 156 -4.33 -12.99 7.32
N THR A 157 -4.07 -12.70 6.05
CA THR A 157 -2.93 -13.26 5.31
C THR A 157 -1.60 -12.91 5.99
N TRP A 158 -1.45 -11.68 6.49
CA TRP A 158 -0.26 -11.28 7.24
C TRP A 158 -0.02 -12.18 8.45
N VAL A 159 -1.05 -12.44 9.23
CA VAL A 159 -0.96 -13.31 10.41
C VAL A 159 -0.58 -14.74 10.02
N THR A 160 -1.24 -15.31 9.02
CA THR A 160 -1.00 -16.70 8.62
C THR A 160 0.35 -16.89 7.94
N ASP A 161 0.74 -15.99 7.08
CA ASP A 161 1.87 -16.15 6.19
C ASP A 161 3.19 -15.61 6.73
N LEU A 162 3.13 -14.52 7.50
CA LEU A 162 4.32 -13.79 7.91
C LEU A 162 4.67 -13.96 9.39
N THR A 163 3.77 -14.51 10.22
CA THR A 163 4.06 -14.72 11.64
C THR A 163 4.12 -16.18 12.05
N THR A 164 3.77 -17.12 11.18
CA THR A 164 3.75 -18.57 11.49
C THR A 164 4.73 -19.35 10.63
N GLY A 165 5.19 -20.50 11.13
CA GLY A 165 6.07 -21.41 10.42
C GLY A 165 7.55 -21.04 10.42
N PRO A 166 8.38 -21.73 9.62
CA PRO A 166 9.83 -21.53 9.57
C PRO A 166 10.22 -20.10 9.15
N ALA A 167 11.28 -19.55 9.77
CA ALA A 167 11.73 -18.18 9.51
C ALA A 167 12.07 -17.92 8.02
N ARG A 168 12.70 -18.91 7.34
CA ARG A 168 13.02 -18.80 5.92
C ARG A 168 11.77 -18.66 5.06
N ARG A 169 10.75 -19.45 5.32
CA ARG A 169 9.45 -19.40 4.63
C ARG A 169 8.77 -18.04 4.81
N ARG A 170 8.79 -17.50 6.02
CA ARG A 170 8.26 -16.15 6.29
C ARG A 170 8.97 -15.06 5.48
N VAL A 171 10.31 -15.15 5.35
CA VAL A 171 11.07 -14.22 4.50
C VAL A 171 10.70 -14.34 3.04
N LEU A 172 10.57 -15.57 2.50
CA LEU A 172 10.17 -15.79 1.11
C LEU A 172 8.77 -15.25 0.82
N ARG A 173 7.82 -15.46 1.72
CA ARG A 173 6.45 -14.91 1.62
C ARG A 173 6.43 -13.39 1.72
N LEU A 174 7.26 -12.79 2.59
CA LEU A 174 7.41 -11.34 2.62
C LEU A 174 7.94 -10.81 1.29
N LEU A 175 8.95 -11.45 0.70
CA LEU A 175 9.49 -11.04 -0.61
C LEU A 175 8.44 -11.15 -1.73
N LEU A 176 7.61 -12.20 -1.73
CA LEU A 176 6.47 -12.31 -2.64
C LEU A 176 5.48 -11.15 -2.46
N LYS A 177 5.14 -10.84 -1.20
CA LYS A 177 4.23 -9.73 -0.88
C LYS A 177 4.79 -8.38 -1.33
N LEU A 178 6.09 -8.16 -1.12
CA LEU A 178 6.77 -6.94 -1.59
C LEU A 178 6.80 -6.86 -3.13
N GLY A 179 6.82 -8.00 -3.81
CA GLY A 179 6.70 -8.07 -5.28
C GLY A 179 5.40 -7.46 -5.82
N ASP A 180 4.32 -7.45 -5.03
CA ASP A 180 3.06 -6.79 -5.41
C ASP A 180 3.21 -5.25 -5.46
N TYR A 181 4.28 -4.69 -4.89
CA TYR A 181 4.60 -3.26 -4.84
C TYR A 181 5.86 -2.91 -5.64
N ALA A 182 6.27 -3.79 -6.58
CA ALA A 182 7.41 -3.53 -7.44
C ALA A 182 7.18 -2.26 -8.28
N ASP A 183 8.25 -1.54 -8.52
CA ASP A 183 8.24 -0.39 -9.43
C ASP A 183 8.17 -0.83 -10.91
N THR A 184 8.19 0.15 -11.81
CA THR A 184 8.14 -0.09 -13.27
C THR A 184 9.38 -0.83 -13.81
N GLN A 185 10.46 -0.91 -13.02
CA GLN A 185 11.68 -1.65 -13.36
C GLN A 185 11.73 -3.05 -12.73
N GLY A 186 10.67 -3.45 -12.01
CA GLY A 186 10.61 -4.71 -11.28
C GLY A 186 11.46 -4.71 -10.00
N GLU A 187 11.84 -3.52 -9.50
CA GLU A 187 12.56 -3.40 -8.24
C GLU A 187 11.59 -3.28 -7.07
N ILE A 188 11.88 -4.01 -6.00
CA ILE A 188 11.11 -3.97 -4.76
C ILE A 188 11.92 -3.32 -3.65
N TRP A 189 11.26 -2.56 -2.80
CA TRP A 189 11.84 -2.07 -1.57
C TRP A 189 12.19 -3.25 -0.64
N LEU A 190 13.44 -3.29 -0.14
CA LEU A 190 13.89 -4.29 0.82
C LEU A 190 13.91 -3.68 2.23
N PRO A 191 13.07 -4.18 3.16
CA PRO A 191 13.12 -3.76 4.55
C PRO A 191 14.50 -3.94 5.18
N SER A 192 14.88 -3.08 6.11
CA SER A 192 16.05 -3.30 6.96
C SER A 192 15.88 -4.58 7.78
N ARG A 193 16.96 -5.09 8.37
CA ARG A 193 16.89 -6.31 9.19
C ARG A 193 16.05 -6.12 10.44
N ASP A 194 16.08 -4.92 11.00
CA ASP A 194 15.22 -4.53 12.11
C ASP A 194 13.73 -4.49 11.71
N GLU A 195 13.41 -3.87 10.56
CA GLU A 195 12.05 -3.88 10.01
C GLU A 195 11.56 -5.30 9.70
N MET A 196 12.44 -6.16 9.15
CA MET A 196 12.10 -7.58 8.96
C MET A 196 11.82 -8.30 10.27
N GLY A 197 12.60 -8.01 11.31
CA GLY A 197 12.35 -8.54 12.67
C GLY A 197 10.96 -8.11 13.16
N ALA A 198 10.62 -6.83 13.02
CA ALA A 198 9.34 -6.27 13.42
C ALA A 198 8.15 -6.81 12.60
N MET A 199 8.36 -7.19 11.33
CA MET A 199 7.34 -7.80 10.46
C MET A 199 7.14 -9.29 10.73
N LEU A 200 8.26 -10.01 10.87
CA LEU A 200 8.30 -11.48 10.76
C LEU A 200 8.50 -12.17 12.13
N ASP A 201 8.53 -11.42 13.21
CA ASP A 201 8.78 -11.95 14.55
C ASP A 201 10.06 -12.79 14.64
N MET A 202 11.19 -12.20 14.24
CA MET A 202 12.49 -12.83 14.29
C MET A 202 13.58 -11.85 14.69
N SER A 203 14.73 -12.39 15.13
CA SER A 203 15.87 -11.53 15.48
C SER A 203 16.53 -10.93 14.21
N VAL A 204 17.18 -9.79 14.39
CA VAL A 204 17.96 -9.09 13.35
C VAL A 204 19.03 -10.02 12.74
N GLU A 205 19.68 -10.85 13.57
CA GLU A 205 20.70 -11.82 13.17
C GLU A 205 20.11 -12.91 12.27
N THR A 206 18.90 -13.40 12.61
CA THR A 206 18.19 -14.38 11.80
C THR A 206 17.81 -13.80 10.43
N ALA A 207 17.23 -12.60 10.41
CA ALA A 207 16.91 -11.88 9.16
C ALA A 207 18.17 -11.65 8.31
N SER A 208 19.28 -11.22 8.93
CA SER A 208 20.55 -10.99 8.25
C SER A 208 21.12 -12.25 7.61
N ARG A 209 21.13 -13.37 8.36
CA ARG A 209 21.61 -14.68 7.87
C ARG A 209 20.79 -15.18 6.69
N LEU A 210 19.45 -15.09 6.78
CA LEU A 210 18.54 -15.55 5.72
C LEU A 210 18.69 -14.73 4.44
N ILE A 211 18.72 -13.41 4.52
CA ILE A 211 18.90 -12.55 3.35
C ILE A 211 20.29 -12.75 2.73
N SER A 212 21.33 -12.93 3.54
CA SER A 212 22.68 -13.23 3.03
C SER A 212 22.72 -14.58 2.31
N ALA A 213 21.97 -15.58 2.79
CA ALA A 213 21.83 -16.86 2.11
C ALA A 213 21.13 -16.70 0.75
N LEU A 214 19.98 -16.04 0.71
CA LEU A 214 19.23 -15.80 -0.53
C LEU A 214 20.04 -15.01 -1.59
N ARG A 215 20.92 -14.10 -1.16
CA ARG A 215 21.85 -13.40 -2.04
C ARG A 215 22.93 -14.35 -2.61
N ARG A 216 23.55 -15.18 -1.76
CA ARG A 216 24.55 -16.17 -2.20
C ARG A 216 23.96 -17.19 -3.16
N ASP A 217 22.71 -17.58 -2.92
CA ASP A 217 21.97 -18.54 -3.75
C ASP A 217 21.48 -17.91 -5.07
N GLY A 218 21.75 -16.60 -5.31
CA GLY A 218 21.34 -15.89 -6.52
C GLY A 218 19.86 -15.56 -6.60
N VAL A 219 19.07 -15.81 -5.55
CA VAL A 219 17.62 -15.55 -5.49
C VAL A 219 17.33 -14.04 -5.40
N LEU A 220 18.22 -13.28 -4.72
CA LEU A 220 18.11 -11.83 -4.58
C LEU A 220 19.23 -11.13 -5.37
N GLN A 221 18.86 -10.36 -6.36
CA GLN A 221 19.75 -9.42 -7.03
C GLN A 221 19.63 -8.06 -6.35
N THR A 222 20.75 -7.38 -6.08
CA THR A 222 20.79 -6.15 -5.28
C THR A 222 21.29 -5.00 -6.15
N PRO A 223 20.44 -4.32 -6.93
CA PRO A 223 20.84 -3.16 -7.73
C PRO A 223 21.15 -1.92 -6.88
N GLY A 224 20.58 -1.83 -5.66
CA GLY A 224 20.73 -0.69 -4.76
C GLY A 224 20.83 -1.08 -3.29
N LEU A 225 20.98 -0.07 -2.43
CA LEU A 225 21.13 -0.26 -0.97
C LEU A 225 19.89 -0.86 -0.31
N ARG A 226 18.70 -0.42 -0.74
CA ARG A 226 17.40 -0.86 -0.19
C ARG A 226 16.43 -1.31 -1.28
N THR A 227 16.96 -1.69 -2.44
CA THR A 227 16.20 -2.24 -3.55
C THR A 227 16.76 -3.58 -3.95
N VAL A 228 15.88 -4.51 -4.30
CA VAL A 228 16.24 -5.82 -4.83
C VAL A 228 15.32 -6.18 -5.99
N ARG A 229 15.84 -7.04 -6.87
CA ARG A 229 15.03 -7.74 -7.85
C ARG A 229 14.92 -9.18 -7.43
N VAL A 230 13.74 -9.74 -7.63
CA VAL A 230 13.44 -11.13 -7.33
C VAL A 230 12.42 -11.64 -8.33
N GLU A 231 12.65 -12.84 -8.84
CA GLU A 231 11.72 -13.48 -9.75
C GLU A 231 10.64 -14.24 -8.96
N ARG A 232 9.36 -13.87 -9.19
CA ARG A 232 8.21 -14.46 -8.49
C ARG A 232 8.18 -15.99 -8.62
N GLU A 233 8.44 -16.50 -9.81
CA GLU A 233 8.43 -17.94 -10.10
C GLU A 233 9.53 -18.70 -9.32
N VAL A 234 10.70 -18.09 -9.14
CA VAL A 234 11.79 -18.64 -8.33
C VAL A 234 11.38 -18.76 -6.87
N LEU A 235 10.74 -17.71 -6.31
CA LEU A 235 10.26 -17.74 -4.93
C LEU A 235 9.19 -18.81 -4.73
N LEU A 236 8.22 -18.90 -5.65
CA LEU A 236 7.15 -19.90 -5.60
C LEU A 236 7.72 -21.33 -5.70
N GLY A 237 8.71 -21.55 -6.58
CA GLY A 237 9.39 -22.84 -6.70
C GLY A 237 10.10 -23.27 -5.41
N ILE A 238 10.79 -22.34 -4.73
CA ILE A 238 11.45 -22.63 -3.44
C ILE A 238 10.41 -22.93 -2.36
N LEU A 239 9.33 -22.17 -2.28
CA LEU A 239 8.26 -22.38 -1.30
C LEU A 239 7.59 -23.75 -1.49
N ALA A 240 7.32 -24.16 -2.73
CA ALA A 240 6.71 -25.46 -3.02
C ALA A 240 7.58 -26.64 -2.56
N VAL A 241 8.90 -26.50 -2.58
CA VAL A 241 9.83 -27.52 -2.06
C VAL A 241 9.86 -27.55 -0.52
N GLU A 242 9.68 -26.41 0.13
CA GLU A 242 9.66 -26.32 1.61
C GLU A 242 8.31 -26.73 2.23
N ASP A 243 7.25 -26.86 1.42
CA ASP A 243 5.91 -27.30 1.85
C ASP A 243 5.73 -28.83 1.82
N ASN A 244 6.68 -29.58 1.21
CA ASN A 244 6.72 -31.03 1.15
C ASN A 244 7.70 -31.61 2.18
#